data_2ffae3b871b53a35ea3be7b844852ef7
#
_entry.id   2ffae3b871b53a35ea3be7b844852ef7
#
_cell.length_a   1.000
_cell.length_b   1.000
_cell.length_c   1.000
_cell.angle_alpha   90.00
_cell.angle_beta   90.00
_cell.angle_gamma   90.00
#
_symmetry.space_group_name_H-M   'P 1'
#
loop_
_entity.id
_entity.type
_entity.pdbx_description
1 polymer ?
#
loop_
_entity_poly.entity_id
_entity_poly.type
_entity_poly.pdbx_seq_one_letter_code
_entity_poly.pdbx_strand_id
1 'polypeptide(L)'
;MANWKTYDKGDEMPEEYKKLLLNLMSFQADSEYAGAQRVAENMRFAPRPEEAYRLSKKVMEEMGHGYYVWNLMSDLGVDVNARLRELVTNPKNPDAEKVTVINGFRKENWSKLFECWEDVALFSTVVTPAAVAFLGQYRECSYLPWARVNVRIHKEEYGHLAFGV
;
A
#
# COMPACT_ATOMS: atom_id res chain seq x y z
N MET A 1 12.62 0.08 -28.34
CA MET A 1 12.10 0.47 -27.03
C MET A 1 11.46 1.85 -27.20
N ALA A 2 10.22 2.04 -26.79
CA ALA A 2 9.57 3.34 -26.85
C ALA A 2 10.35 4.31 -25.93
N ASN A 3 10.73 5.46 -26.48
CA ASN A 3 11.52 6.47 -25.75
C ASN A 3 10.53 7.32 -24.93
N TRP A 4 10.08 6.79 -23.79
CA TRP A 4 9.17 7.50 -22.89
C TRP A 4 9.93 8.63 -22.18
N LYS A 5 9.30 9.80 -22.09
CA LYS A 5 9.82 10.88 -21.25
C LYS A 5 9.77 10.43 -19.79
N THR A 6 10.92 10.49 -19.13
CA THR A 6 11.02 10.19 -17.69
C THR A 6 11.15 11.47 -16.89
N TYR A 7 10.79 11.40 -15.62
CA TYR A 7 10.86 12.50 -14.66
C TYR A 7 11.59 12.05 -13.41
N ASP A 8 12.49 12.87 -12.89
CA ASP A 8 13.15 12.65 -11.61
C ASP A 8 12.68 13.68 -10.56
N LYS A 9 13.24 13.63 -9.36
CA LYS A 9 12.89 14.55 -8.28
C LYS A 9 13.22 15.98 -8.69
N GLY A 10 12.23 16.87 -8.57
CA GLY A 10 12.37 18.29 -8.92
C GLY A 10 12.03 18.63 -10.38
N ASP A 11 11.78 17.64 -11.23
CA ASP A 11 11.38 17.90 -12.61
C ASP A 11 9.94 18.43 -12.67
N GLU A 12 9.71 19.39 -13.58
CA GLU A 12 8.36 19.84 -13.90
C GLU A 12 7.62 18.77 -14.71
N MET A 13 6.42 18.43 -14.24
CA MET A 13 5.52 17.45 -14.86
C MET A 13 4.25 18.14 -15.33
N PRO A 14 3.64 17.68 -16.46
CA PRO A 14 2.30 18.11 -16.84
C PRO A 14 1.30 17.83 -15.70
N GLU A 15 0.40 18.77 -15.44
CA GLU A 15 -0.58 18.65 -14.34
C GLU A 15 -1.43 17.38 -14.41
N GLU A 16 -1.88 17.01 -15.61
CA GLU A 16 -2.65 15.76 -15.80
C GLU A 16 -1.82 14.52 -15.45
N TYR A 17 -0.56 14.49 -15.85
CA TYR A 17 0.34 13.39 -15.49
C TYR A 17 0.55 13.32 -13.97
N LYS A 18 0.84 14.47 -13.36
CA LYS A 18 1.02 14.57 -11.90
C LYS A 18 -0.21 14.10 -11.13
N LYS A 19 -1.41 14.49 -11.59
CA LYS A 19 -2.69 14.06 -11.00
C LYS A 19 -2.87 12.55 -11.08
N LEU A 20 -2.64 11.95 -12.24
CA LEU A 20 -2.74 10.49 -12.43
C LEU A 20 -1.72 9.74 -11.59
N LEU A 21 -0.48 10.22 -11.57
CA LEU A 21 0.60 9.68 -10.74
C LEU A 21 0.21 9.68 -9.25
N LEU A 22 -0.23 10.82 -8.73
CA LEU A 22 -0.65 10.95 -7.34
C LEU A 22 -1.85 10.05 -6.99
N ASN A 23 -2.77 9.82 -7.92
CA ASN A 23 -3.86 8.88 -7.72
C ASN A 23 -3.36 7.45 -7.57
N LEU A 24 -2.43 7.01 -8.42
CA LEU A 24 -1.84 5.67 -8.34
C LEU A 24 -0.99 5.49 -7.08
N MET A 25 -0.18 6.49 -6.74
CA MET A 25 0.62 6.48 -5.52
C MET A 25 -0.26 6.45 -4.27
N SER A 26 -1.36 7.21 -4.24
CA SER A 26 -2.34 7.18 -3.17
C SER A 26 -2.98 5.81 -3.02
N PHE A 27 -3.37 5.21 -4.14
CA PHE A 27 -3.92 3.85 -4.15
C PHE A 27 -2.95 2.87 -3.50
N GLN A 28 -1.69 2.86 -3.94
CA GLN A 28 -0.67 1.98 -3.37
C GLN A 28 -0.48 2.26 -1.87
N ALA A 29 -0.14 3.48 -1.49
CA ALA A 29 0.19 3.81 -0.11
C ALA A 29 -0.96 3.51 0.87
N ASP A 30 -2.20 3.85 0.50
CA ASP A 30 -3.37 3.63 1.35
C ASP A 30 -3.71 2.14 1.46
N SER A 31 -3.53 1.36 0.37
CA SER A 31 -3.77 -0.09 0.40
C SER A 31 -2.74 -0.84 1.24
N GLU A 32 -1.46 -0.51 1.13
CA GLU A 32 -0.39 -1.05 1.96
C GLU A 32 -0.66 -0.80 3.45
N TYR A 33 -0.98 0.43 3.79
CA TYR A 33 -1.29 0.81 5.17
C TYR A 33 -2.54 0.10 5.71
N ALA A 34 -3.63 0.06 4.94
CA ALA A 34 -4.86 -0.60 5.35
C ALA A 34 -4.65 -2.12 5.51
N GLY A 35 -3.90 -2.73 4.59
CA GLY A 35 -3.52 -4.14 4.67
C GLY A 35 -2.70 -4.44 5.91
N ALA A 36 -1.66 -3.63 6.18
CA ALA A 36 -0.83 -3.75 7.37
C ALA A 36 -1.62 -3.67 8.67
N GLN A 37 -2.51 -2.67 8.80
CA GLN A 37 -3.38 -2.54 9.98
C GLN A 37 -4.24 -3.78 10.19
N ARG A 38 -4.80 -4.34 9.11
CA ARG A 38 -5.64 -5.54 9.20
C ARG A 38 -4.86 -6.74 9.68
N VAL A 39 -3.71 -6.98 9.10
CA VAL A 39 -2.84 -8.08 9.53
C VAL A 39 -2.44 -7.89 10.98
N ALA A 40 -2.10 -6.68 11.41
CA ALA A 40 -1.75 -6.37 12.80
C ALA A 40 -2.90 -6.65 13.77
N GLU A 41 -4.14 -6.22 13.46
CA GLU A 41 -5.32 -6.44 14.30
C GLU A 41 -5.66 -7.94 14.45
N ASN A 42 -5.29 -8.75 13.46
CA ASN A 42 -5.60 -10.18 13.41
C ASN A 42 -4.42 -11.11 13.75
N MET A 43 -3.31 -10.55 14.18
CA MET A 43 -2.13 -11.31 14.62
C MET A 43 -2.45 -12.28 15.77
N ARG A 44 -3.47 -11.96 16.57
CA ARG A 44 -4.01 -12.81 17.67
C ARG A 44 -4.49 -14.18 17.22
N PHE A 45 -4.79 -14.35 15.93
CA PHE A 45 -5.25 -15.63 15.38
C PHE A 45 -4.09 -16.54 14.98
N ALA A 46 -2.84 -16.06 15.01
CA ALA A 46 -1.68 -16.88 14.65
C ALA A 46 -1.60 -18.13 15.55
N PRO A 47 -1.61 -19.33 14.97
CA PRO A 47 -1.71 -20.57 15.75
C PRO A 47 -0.40 -20.92 16.46
N ARG A 48 0.75 -20.37 16.04
CA ARG A 48 2.06 -20.63 16.61
C ARG A 48 2.91 -19.36 16.61
N PRO A 49 3.96 -19.28 17.47
CA PRO A 49 4.85 -18.14 17.51
C PRO A 49 5.54 -17.82 16.19
N GLU A 50 5.83 -18.82 15.37
CA GLU A 50 6.46 -18.65 14.05
C GLU A 50 5.58 -17.87 13.10
N GLU A 51 4.28 -18.17 13.06
CA GLU A 51 3.31 -17.42 12.23
C GLU A 51 3.14 -16.00 12.75
N ALA A 52 3.07 -15.80 14.06
CA ALA A 52 3.02 -14.47 14.66
C ALA A 52 4.26 -13.64 14.30
N TYR A 53 5.45 -14.25 14.35
CA TYR A 53 6.70 -13.60 13.94
C TYR A 53 6.69 -13.21 12.46
N ARG A 54 6.25 -14.12 11.57
CA ARG A 54 6.14 -13.85 10.13
C ARG A 54 5.15 -12.73 9.84
N LEU A 55 3.98 -12.74 10.52
CA LEU A 55 3.01 -11.65 10.40
C LEU A 55 3.57 -10.31 10.87
N SER A 56 4.31 -10.28 12.00
CA SER A 56 4.95 -9.05 12.49
C SER A 56 5.89 -8.44 11.46
N LYS A 57 6.68 -9.30 10.80
CA LYS A 57 7.58 -8.89 9.73
C LYS A 57 6.80 -8.31 8.56
N LYS A 58 5.75 -9.02 8.11
CA LYS A 58 4.88 -8.54 7.03
C LYS A 58 4.27 -7.18 7.37
N VAL A 59 3.70 -7.02 8.56
CA VAL A 59 3.15 -5.73 9.01
C VAL A 59 4.18 -4.61 8.93
N MET A 60 5.39 -4.86 9.40
CA MET A 60 6.47 -3.87 9.34
C MET A 60 6.83 -3.48 7.91
N GLU A 61 6.92 -4.45 7.00
CA GLU A 61 7.24 -4.23 5.60
C GLU A 61 6.12 -3.47 4.89
N GLU A 62 4.86 -3.87 5.03
CA GLU A 62 3.68 -3.19 4.45
C GLU A 62 3.54 -1.74 4.95
N MET A 63 3.73 -1.48 6.26
CA MET A 63 3.77 -0.12 6.81
C MET A 63 4.92 0.69 6.18
N GLY A 64 6.07 0.07 5.97
CA GLY A 64 7.22 0.67 5.30
C GLY A 64 6.92 1.03 3.86
N HIS A 65 6.24 0.15 3.11
CA HIS A 65 5.82 0.38 1.73
C HIS A 65 4.95 1.64 1.62
N GLY A 66 3.90 1.73 2.43
CA GLY A 66 3.04 2.91 2.50
C GLY A 66 3.84 4.18 2.83
N TYR A 67 4.71 4.11 3.85
CA TYR A 67 5.53 5.23 4.29
C TYR A 67 6.49 5.75 3.20
N TYR A 68 7.13 4.87 2.44
CA TYR A 68 8.00 5.28 1.34
C TYR A 68 7.24 6.03 0.25
N VAL A 69 6.06 5.55 -0.13
CA VAL A 69 5.24 6.19 -1.15
C VAL A 69 4.70 7.53 -0.66
N TRP A 70 4.23 7.62 0.60
CA TRP A 70 3.79 8.90 1.18
C TRP A 70 4.90 9.94 1.23
N ASN A 71 6.15 9.56 1.52
CA ASN A 71 7.27 10.49 1.46
C ASN A 71 7.46 11.06 0.05
N LEU A 72 7.36 10.24 -0.98
CA LEU A 72 7.41 10.72 -2.36
C LEU A 72 6.23 11.62 -2.71
N MET A 73 5.03 11.35 -2.18
CA MET A 73 3.87 12.22 -2.36
C MET A 73 4.08 13.58 -1.67
N SER A 74 4.72 13.60 -0.50
CA SER A 74 5.11 14.84 0.18
C SER A 74 6.09 15.66 -0.66
N ASP A 75 7.06 15.02 -1.31
CA ASP A 75 7.98 15.68 -2.25
C ASP A 75 7.24 16.31 -3.44
N LEU A 76 6.09 15.77 -3.81
CA LEU A 76 5.20 16.27 -4.86
C LEU A 76 4.18 17.31 -4.36
N GLY A 77 4.26 17.71 -3.09
CA GLY A 77 3.45 18.79 -2.51
C GLY A 77 2.15 18.32 -1.83
N VAL A 78 1.97 17.03 -1.58
CA VAL A 78 0.81 16.51 -0.85
C VAL A 78 1.03 16.66 0.66
N ASP A 79 0.06 17.23 1.38
CA ASP A 79 0.03 17.19 2.86
C ASP A 79 -0.40 15.78 3.33
N VAL A 80 0.56 14.88 3.40
CA VAL A 80 0.34 13.50 3.84
C VAL A 80 -0.13 13.43 5.28
N ASN A 81 0.33 14.34 6.15
CA ASN A 81 -0.09 14.34 7.55
C ASN A 81 -1.59 14.71 7.69
N ALA A 82 -2.07 15.66 6.90
CA ALA A 82 -3.50 15.98 6.85
C ALA A 82 -4.29 14.76 6.33
N ARG A 83 -3.82 14.13 5.26
CA ARG A 83 -4.43 12.92 4.68
C ARG A 83 -4.51 11.77 5.69
N LEU A 84 -3.43 11.48 6.41
CA LEU A 84 -3.40 10.42 7.41
C LEU A 84 -4.31 10.71 8.60
N ARG A 85 -4.38 11.97 9.05
CA ARG A 85 -5.33 12.36 10.10
C ARG A 85 -6.77 12.07 9.68
N GLU A 86 -7.14 12.40 8.45
CA GLU A 86 -8.48 12.10 7.93
C GLU A 86 -8.76 10.60 7.86
N LEU A 87 -7.78 9.79 7.42
CA LEU A 87 -7.92 8.33 7.31
C LEU A 87 -8.04 7.64 8.68
N VAL A 88 -7.29 8.10 9.68
CA VAL A 88 -7.14 7.41 10.98
C VAL A 88 -8.08 7.96 12.04
N THR A 89 -8.27 9.27 12.10
CA THR A 89 -8.92 9.92 13.25
C THR A 89 -10.38 10.26 13.04
N ASN A 90 -10.88 10.26 11.82
CA ASN A 90 -12.25 10.67 11.55
C ASN A 90 -13.05 9.69 10.69
N PRO A 91 -13.34 8.48 11.22
CA PRO A 91 -14.12 7.47 10.50
C PRO A 91 -15.56 7.90 10.18
N LYS A 92 -16.03 9.03 10.75
CA LYS A 92 -17.37 9.60 10.53
C LYS A 92 -17.35 10.83 9.61
N ASN A 93 -16.19 11.27 9.14
CA ASN A 93 -16.15 12.39 8.21
C ASN A 93 -16.63 11.91 6.83
N PRO A 94 -17.74 12.42 6.30
CA PRO A 94 -18.21 12.07 4.96
C PRO A 94 -17.18 12.43 3.86
N ASP A 95 -16.24 13.34 4.14
CA ASP A 95 -15.16 13.70 3.23
C ASP A 95 -13.95 12.74 3.34
N ALA A 96 -13.82 11.96 4.41
CA ALA A 96 -12.85 10.86 4.48
C ALA A 96 -13.09 9.84 3.36
N GLU A 97 -14.33 9.71 2.89
CA GLU A 97 -14.66 8.90 1.72
C GLU A 97 -14.02 9.38 0.43
N LYS A 98 -13.79 10.69 0.30
CA LYS A 98 -13.18 11.30 -0.89
C LYS A 98 -11.66 11.25 -0.88
N VAL A 99 -11.05 10.99 0.26
CA VAL A 99 -9.60 10.94 0.45
C VAL A 99 -9.05 9.55 0.15
N THR A 100 -9.83 8.50 0.35
CA THR A 100 -9.50 7.15 -0.07
C THR A 100 -9.90 6.95 -1.52
N VAL A 101 -8.92 6.74 -2.38
CA VAL A 101 -9.14 6.43 -3.81
C VAL A 101 -9.95 5.15 -3.99
N ILE A 102 -10.02 4.31 -2.96
CA ILE A 102 -10.76 3.05 -2.99
C ILE A 102 -11.65 2.96 -1.75
N ASN A 103 -12.96 3.10 -1.98
CA ASN A 103 -13.98 2.85 -0.97
C ASN A 103 -13.93 1.44 -0.33
N GLY A 104 -13.24 0.48 -0.97
CA GLY A 104 -13.05 -0.88 -0.49
C GLY A 104 -12.07 -1.03 0.67
N PHE A 105 -11.14 -0.08 0.85
CA PHE A 105 -10.11 -0.14 1.91
C PHE A 105 -10.53 0.52 3.22
N ARG A 106 -11.82 0.79 3.42
CA ARG A 106 -12.30 1.27 4.70
C ARG A 106 -12.17 0.22 5.78
N LYS A 107 -11.78 0.66 6.96
CA LYS A 107 -11.68 -0.18 8.15
C LYS A 107 -12.95 -1.02 8.38
N GLU A 108 -14.12 -0.45 8.15
CA GLU A 108 -15.42 -1.11 8.31
C GLU A 108 -15.65 -2.29 7.35
N ASN A 109 -15.18 -2.17 6.12
CA ASN A 109 -15.34 -3.24 5.12
C ASN A 109 -14.37 -4.39 5.37
N TRP A 110 -13.21 -4.10 5.91
CA TRP A 110 -12.17 -5.10 6.17
C TRP A 110 -12.33 -5.78 7.54
N SER A 111 -12.95 -5.12 8.53
CA SER A 111 -13.17 -5.69 9.87
C SER A 111 -14.04 -6.94 9.89
N LYS A 112 -14.79 -7.14 8.83
CA LYS A 112 -15.68 -8.31 8.66
C LYS A 112 -15.02 -9.49 7.92
N LEU A 113 -13.78 -9.31 7.44
CA LEU A 113 -13.13 -10.31 6.59
C LEU A 113 -12.33 -11.36 7.36
N PHE A 114 -11.95 -11.07 8.60
CA PHE A 114 -11.08 -11.96 9.36
C PHE A 114 -11.72 -12.32 10.70
N GLU A 115 -12.19 -13.56 10.80
CA GLU A 115 -12.75 -14.14 12.03
C GLU A 115 -11.84 -15.23 12.59
N CYS A 116 -10.93 -15.76 11.77
CA CYS A 116 -10.02 -16.84 12.12
C CYS A 116 -8.68 -16.74 11.38
N TRP A 117 -7.77 -17.66 11.68
CA TRP A 117 -6.46 -17.74 11.02
C TRP A 117 -6.56 -18.03 9.52
N GLU A 118 -7.47 -18.87 9.13
CA GLU A 118 -7.70 -19.26 7.75
C GLU A 118 -8.05 -18.07 6.87
N ASP A 119 -8.81 -17.11 7.40
CA ASP A 119 -9.13 -15.87 6.69
C ASP A 119 -7.86 -15.03 6.45
N VAL A 120 -6.96 -14.93 7.44
CA VAL A 120 -5.68 -14.22 7.32
C VAL A 120 -4.79 -14.89 6.26
N ALA A 121 -4.72 -16.23 6.29
CA ALA A 121 -3.94 -17.00 5.33
C ALA A 121 -4.51 -16.86 3.91
N LEU A 122 -5.82 -17.00 3.75
CA LEU A 122 -6.51 -16.85 2.46
C LEU A 122 -6.33 -15.46 1.88
N PHE A 123 -6.49 -14.42 2.69
CA PHE A 123 -6.25 -13.04 2.26
C PHE A 123 -4.82 -12.87 1.70
N SER A 124 -3.82 -13.35 2.44
CA SER A 124 -2.43 -13.28 2.00
C SER A 124 -2.20 -14.06 0.70
N THR A 125 -2.84 -15.21 0.54
CA THR A 125 -2.72 -16.06 -0.66
C THR A 125 -3.36 -15.43 -1.89
N VAL A 126 -4.45 -14.67 -1.73
CA VAL A 126 -5.19 -14.09 -2.85
C VAL A 126 -4.71 -12.68 -3.20
N VAL A 127 -4.49 -11.84 -2.18
CA VAL A 127 -4.19 -10.41 -2.39
C VAL A 127 -2.72 -10.20 -2.75
N THR A 128 -1.80 -10.92 -2.12
CA THR A 128 -0.36 -10.73 -2.39
C THR A 128 0.02 -11.01 -3.86
N PRO A 129 -0.46 -12.05 -4.56
CA PRO A 129 -0.18 -12.22 -5.99
C PRO A 129 -0.66 -11.05 -6.85
N ALA A 130 -1.83 -10.47 -6.52
CA ALA A 130 -2.33 -9.29 -7.20
C ALA A 130 -1.43 -8.07 -6.95
N ALA A 131 -1.00 -7.86 -5.71
CA ALA A 131 -0.05 -6.79 -5.34
C ALA A 131 1.27 -6.95 -6.12
N VAL A 132 1.86 -8.15 -6.16
CA VAL A 132 3.09 -8.43 -6.94
C VAL A 132 2.91 -8.07 -8.41
N ALA A 133 1.76 -8.39 -9.02
CA ALA A 133 1.48 -8.06 -10.42
C ALA A 133 1.41 -6.54 -10.65
N PHE A 134 0.71 -5.79 -9.78
CA PHE A 134 0.63 -4.32 -9.87
C PHE A 134 1.97 -3.65 -9.66
N LEU A 135 2.70 -4.04 -8.62
CA LEU A 135 4.02 -3.49 -8.30
C LEU A 135 5.04 -3.77 -9.40
N GLY A 136 4.88 -4.90 -10.11
CA GLY A 136 5.63 -5.22 -11.31
C GLY A 136 5.49 -4.15 -12.38
N GLN A 137 4.31 -3.58 -12.57
CA GLN A 137 4.05 -2.47 -13.50
C GLN A 137 4.64 -1.16 -13.01
N TYR A 138 4.53 -0.85 -11.72
CA TYR A 138 5.00 0.40 -11.14
C TYR A 138 6.53 0.58 -11.21
N ARG A 139 7.30 -0.50 -11.28
CA ARG A 139 8.75 -0.46 -11.50
C ARG A 139 9.16 0.17 -12.84
N GLU A 140 8.24 0.18 -13.80
CA GLU A 140 8.45 0.76 -15.13
C GLU A 140 7.86 2.16 -15.27
N CYS A 141 7.42 2.75 -14.15
CA CYS A 141 6.85 4.09 -14.15
C CYS A 141 7.87 5.14 -14.63
N SER A 142 7.38 6.10 -15.41
CA SER A 142 8.20 7.20 -15.90
C SER A 142 8.61 8.22 -14.81
N TYR A 143 7.98 8.22 -13.63
CA TYR A 143 8.47 8.93 -12.44
C TYR A 143 9.48 8.05 -11.71
N LEU A 144 10.76 8.30 -11.97
CA LEU A 144 11.86 7.45 -11.54
C LEU A 144 11.97 7.24 -10.01
N PRO A 145 11.70 8.24 -9.14
CA PRO A 145 11.73 8.01 -7.69
C PRO A 145 10.75 6.92 -7.26
N TRP A 146 9.53 6.93 -7.78
CA TRP A 146 8.53 5.89 -7.46
C TRP A 146 8.87 4.54 -8.07
N ALA A 147 9.37 4.51 -9.30
CA ALA A 147 9.85 3.28 -9.93
C ALA A 147 10.95 2.59 -9.09
N ARG A 148 11.94 3.37 -8.59
CA ARG A 148 13.04 2.86 -7.73
C ARG A 148 12.52 2.28 -6.41
N VAL A 149 11.58 2.95 -5.77
CA VAL A 149 10.94 2.45 -4.52
C VAL A 149 10.22 1.15 -4.80
N ASN A 150 9.48 1.04 -5.90
CA ASN A 150 8.75 -0.17 -6.26
C ASN A 150 9.66 -1.36 -6.64
N VAL A 151 10.89 -1.14 -7.07
CA VAL A 151 11.87 -2.23 -7.23
C VAL A 151 12.12 -2.92 -5.88
N ARG A 152 12.26 -2.15 -4.80
CA ARG A 152 12.45 -2.68 -3.45
C ARG A 152 11.18 -3.35 -2.93
N ILE A 153 10.05 -2.65 -2.97
CA ILE A 153 8.76 -3.13 -2.48
C ILE A 153 8.41 -4.45 -3.17
N HIS A 154 8.50 -4.50 -4.49
CA HIS A 154 8.21 -5.71 -5.27
C HIS A 154 9.07 -6.92 -4.85
N LYS A 155 10.34 -6.70 -4.47
CA LYS A 155 11.20 -7.77 -3.96
C LYS A 155 10.75 -8.28 -2.59
N GLU A 156 10.31 -7.38 -1.72
CA GLU A 156 9.79 -7.71 -0.38
C GLU A 156 8.46 -8.47 -0.50
N GLU A 157 7.58 -8.07 -1.43
CA GLU A 157 6.32 -8.75 -1.73
C GLU A 157 6.48 -10.22 -2.19
N TYR A 158 7.55 -10.55 -2.90
CA TYR A 158 7.85 -11.95 -3.20
C TYR A 158 8.06 -12.79 -1.92
N GLY A 159 8.59 -12.17 -0.86
CA GLY A 159 8.69 -12.82 0.44
C GLY A 159 7.33 -13.08 1.08
N HIS A 160 6.36 -12.21 0.83
CA HIS A 160 5.00 -12.35 1.33
C HIS A 160 4.21 -13.47 0.63
N LEU A 161 4.54 -13.82 -0.62
CA LEU A 161 3.92 -14.96 -1.32
C LEU A 161 4.15 -16.28 -0.58
N ALA A 162 5.33 -16.46 0.00
CA ALA A 162 5.67 -17.66 0.77
C ALA A 162 4.92 -17.77 2.10
N PHE A 163 4.18 -16.74 2.49
CA PHE A 163 3.42 -16.71 3.74
C PHE A 163 2.08 -17.45 3.64
N GLY A 164 1.47 -17.45 2.47
CA GLY A 164 0.17 -18.07 2.22
C GLY A 164 0.21 -19.55 1.83
N VAL A 165 1.40 -20.19 1.89
CA VAL A 165 1.62 -21.59 1.48
C VAL A 165 1.91 -22.46 2.70
#